data_8fd5780443c8a9af0434eb615577781e
#
_entry.id   8fd5780443c8a9af0434eb615577781e
#
_cell.length_a   1.000
_cell.length_b   1.000
_cell.length_c   1.000
_cell.angle_alpha   90.00
_cell.angle_beta   90.00
_cell.angle_gamma   90.00
#
_symmetry.space_group_name_H-M   'P 1'
#
loop_
_entity.id
_entity.type
_entity.pdbx_description
1 polymer ?
#
loop_
_entity_poly.entity_id
_entity_poly.type
_entity_poly.pdbx_seq_one_letter_code
_entity_poly.pdbx_strand_id
1 'polypeptide(L)'
;MSEQKTEQKTDDQVSFAIKLSDPTFFNEAVKAINEIVEDATFSIDQDGLYFRGMDASHVALIDLISPNQDWEKWEIKNNGNFALRLDQFCKVLNSLKKKESLSLSTEGGSILHIKTPSMQMNVRTIETSSIDCPLPKISYNSLFSISGNELSRIIKQVQSVSEYIKIVTLDRLVEFSGRGDNGDVKINLEKGDPYLIEIDNRESSEAVYSLEYLQAFIKHTKSHVFTIEYSKKMPMRIETKLDHNTRVHFYLAPRVEN
;
A
#
# COMPACT_ATOMS: atom_id res chain seq x y z
N MET A 1 13.65 17.09 53.61
CA MET A 1 14.54 16.53 52.58
C MET A 1 13.73 15.44 51.89
N SER A 2 13.09 15.76 50.82
CA SER A 2 12.30 14.85 49.99
C SER A 2 13.12 14.54 48.74
N GLU A 3 13.65 13.32 48.70
CA GLU A 3 14.32 12.77 47.54
C GLU A 3 13.28 12.56 46.41
N GLN A 4 13.36 13.39 45.37
CA GLN A 4 12.71 13.10 44.11
C GLN A 4 13.41 11.93 43.42
N LYS A 5 12.83 10.75 43.51
CA LYS A 5 13.15 9.64 42.60
C LYS A 5 12.81 10.07 41.19
N THR A 6 13.81 10.44 40.41
CA THR A 6 13.72 10.53 38.97
C THR A 6 13.55 9.09 38.47
N GLU A 7 12.33 8.69 38.14
CA GLU A 7 12.08 7.48 37.35
C GLU A 7 12.75 7.68 36.00
N GLN A 8 13.89 7.05 35.77
CA GLN A 8 14.45 6.81 34.48
C GLN A 8 13.44 5.91 33.72
N LYS A 9 12.62 6.51 32.87
CA LYS A 9 12.02 5.78 31.76
C LYS A 9 13.17 5.24 30.94
N THR A 10 13.50 3.97 31.12
CA THR A 10 14.23 3.21 30.12
C THR A 10 13.28 3.10 28.91
N ASP A 11 13.45 4.02 28.00
CA ASP A 11 12.84 3.95 26.68
C ASP A 11 13.28 2.63 26.05
N ASP A 12 12.33 1.71 25.86
CA ASP A 12 12.45 0.57 24.95
C ASP A 12 12.45 1.09 23.51
N GLN A 13 13.53 1.82 23.17
CA GLN A 13 13.68 2.41 21.84
C GLN A 13 13.88 1.29 20.82
N VAL A 14 13.15 1.38 19.69
CA VAL A 14 13.22 0.40 18.61
C VAL A 14 14.67 0.12 18.21
N SER A 15 15.03 -1.15 18.10
CA SER A 15 16.37 -1.58 17.71
C SER A 15 16.30 -2.83 16.85
N PHE A 16 16.79 -2.75 15.61
CA PHE A 16 16.75 -3.85 14.65
C PHE A 16 17.89 -3.79 13.63
N ALA A 17 18.14 -4.93 12.96
CA ALA A 17 18.97 -5.06 11.78
C ALA A 17 18.35 -6.06 10.80
N ILE A 18 17.87 -5.59 9.66
CA ILE A 18 17.18 -6.38 8.65
C ILE A 18 17.84 -6.21 7.28
N LYS A 19 17.71 -7.21 6.39
CA LYS A 19 18.33 -7.18 5.07
C LYS A 19 17.45 -7.85 4.02
N LEU A 20 17.42 -7.27 2.83
CA LEU A 20 16.86 -7.80 1.59
C LEU A 20 17.99 -8.06 0.59
N SER A 21 17.97 -9.21 -0.06
CA SER A 21 18.84 -9.50 -1.23
C SER A 21 18.37 -8.78 -2.49
N ASP A 22 17.06 -8.64 -2.67
CA ASP A 22 16.44 -7.84 -3.72
C ASP A 22 15.35 -6.93 -3.12
N PRO A 23 15.59 -5.61 -3.05
CA PRO A 23 14.64 -4.67 -2.45
C PRO A 23 13.53 -4.22 -3.40
N THR A 24 13.33 -4.85 -4.56
CA THR A 24 12.37 -4.41 -5.58
C THR A 24 10.96 -4.30 -5.02
N PHE A 25 10.48 -5.33 -4.34
CA PHE A 25 9.12 -5.33 -3.77
C PHE A 25 8.96 -4.26 -2.68
N PHE A 26 9.99 -4.08 -1.85
CA PHE A 26 9.95 -3.08 -0.78
C PHE A 26 9.94 -1.65 -1.34
N ASN A 27 10.72 -1.40 -2.39
CA ASN A 27 10.71 -0.13 -3.12
C ASN A 27 9.34 0.16 -3.76
N GLU A 28 8.70 -0.85 -4.35
CA GLU A 28 7.35 -0.73 -4.91
C GLU A 28 6.33 -0.42 -3.81
N ALA A 29 6.40 -1.11 -2.66
CA ALA A 29 5.53 -0.87 -1.52
C ALA A 29 5.68 0.56 -0.96
N VAL A 30 6.92 0.99 -0.69
CA VAL A 30 7.20 2.32 -0.14
C VAL A 30 6.74 3.43 -1.09
N LYS A 31 6.93 3.25 -2.40
CA LYS A 31 6.44 4.19 -3.40
C LYS A 31 4.91 4.25 -3.46
N ALA A 32 4.24 3.10 -3.37
CA ALA A 32 2.78 3.07 -3.33
C ALA A 32 2.25 3.79 -2.07
N ILE A 33 2.92 3.63 -0.93
CA ILE A 33 2.59 4.35 0.31
C ILE A 33 2.80 5.86 0.11
N ASN A 34 3.91 6.29 -0.51
CA ASN A 34 4.23 7.69 -0.72
C ASN A 34 3.26 8.43 -1.66
N GLU A 35 2.52 7.71 -2.51
CA GLU A 35 1.45 8.33 -3.31
C GLU A 35 0.21 8.70 -2.47
N ILE A 36 0.08 8.15 -1.24
CA ILE A 36 -1.08 8.33 -0.37
C ILE A 36 -0.76 9.19 0.86
N VAL A 37 0.45 9.03 1.44
CA VAL A 37 0.89 9.75 2.63
C VAL A 37 2.31 10.29 2.45
N GLU A 38 2.60 11.44 3.07
CA GLU A 38 3.93 12.06 3.02
C GLU A 38 4.88 11.48 4.07
N ASP A 39 4.35 11.25 5.28
CA ASP A 39 5.08 10.72 6.43
C ASP A 39 4.55 9.34 6.80
N ALA A 40 5.43 8.38 7.06
CA ALA A 40 5.04 7.02 7.42
C ALA A 40 5.67 6.58 8.73
N THR A 41 4.84 6.15 9.68
CA THR A 41 5.25 5.44 10.88
C THR A 41 5.17 3.94 10.63
N PHE A 42 6.32 3.29 10.53
CA PHE A 42 6.43 1.84 10.41
C PHE A 42 6.48 1.20 11.80
N SER A 43 5.81 0.07 11.95
CA SER A 43 5.93 -0.80 13.12
C SER A 43 6.75 -2.03 12.74
N ILE A 44 7.65 -2.46 13.61
CA ILE A 44 8.49 -3.64 13.42
C ILE A 44 8.51 -4.50 14.68
N ASP A 45 8.36 -5.80 14.49
CA ASP A 45 8.42 -6.81 15.57
C ASP A 45 9.09 -8.10 15.08
N GLN A 46 9.00 -9.17 15.88
CA GLN A 46 9.58 -10.47 15.53
C GLN A 46 8.95 -11.11 14.29
N ASP A 47 7.70 -10.76 13.94
CA ASP A 47 6.93 -11.38 12.88
C ASP A 47 7.03 -10.62 11.55
N GLY A 48 7.29 -9.30 11.58
CA GLY A 48 7.36 -8.54 10.35
C GLY A 48 7.49 -7.03 10.49
N LEU A 49 7.45 -6.38 9.32
CA LEU A 49 7.38 -4.93 9.14
C LEU A 49 5.99 -4.56 8.65
N TYR A 50 5.39 -3.55 9.28
CA TYR A 50 4.02 -3.13 9.03
C TYR A 50 3.95 -1.62 8.83
N PHE A 51 3.02 -1.21 8.00
CA PHE A 51 2.60 0.17 7.89
C PHE A 51 1.09 0.23 7.70
N ARG A 52 0.43 1.18 8.34
CA ARG A 52 -0.95 1.54 8.07
C ARG A 52 -1.12 3.04 8.17
N GLY A 53 -1.73 3.62 7.16
CA GLY A 53 -1.99 5.05 7.10
C GLY A 53 -3.15 5.40 6.20
N MET A 54 -3.65 6.60 6.37
CA MET A 54 -4.78 7.15 5.64
C MET A 54 -4.39 8.51 5.08
N ASP A 55 -4.92 8.87 3.91
CA ASP A 55 -4.73 10.19 3.34
C ASP A 55 -5.38 11.29 4.20
N ALA A 56 -4.98 12.53 4.01
CA ALA A 56 -5.47 13.67 4.81
C ALA A 56 -6.98 13.91 4.66
N SER A 57 -7.59 13.46 3.57
CA SER A 57 -9.03 13.57 3.32
C SER A 57 -9.84 12.40 3.88
N HIS A 58 -9.17 11.39 4.44
CA HIS A 58 -9.78 10.17 4.99
C HIS A 58 -10.61 9.38 3.95
N VAL A 59 -10.21 9.44 2.69
CA VAL A 59 -10.85 8.75 1.56
C VAL A 59 -10.14 7.45 1.21
N ALA A 60 -8.81 7.42 1.36
CA ALA A 60 -7.95 6.30 1.01
C ALA A 60 -7.13 5.83 2.23
N LEU A 61 -7.08 4.50 2.44
CA LEU A 61 -6.24 3.86 3.44
C LEU A 61 -5.32 2.87 2.74
N ILE A 62 -4.06 2.82 3.15
CA ILE A 62 -3.09 1.84 2.69
C ILE A 62 -2.50 1.08 3.87
N ASP A 63 -2.38 -0.24 3.74
CA ASP A 63 -1.92 -1.17 4.76
C ASP A 63 -0.88 -2.12 4.16
N LEU A 64 0.35 -2.08 4.65
CA LEU A 64 1.46 -2.96 4.27
C LEU A 64 1.68 -4.02 5.35
N ILE A 65 1.80 -5.26 4.92
CA ILE A 65 2.20 -6.40 5.74
C ILE A 65 3.39 -7.06 5.05
N SER A 66 4.58 -6.99 5.64
CA SER A 66 5.80 -7.63 5.13
C SER A 66 6.36 -8.58 6.19
N PRO A 67 6.03 -9.88 6.14
CA PRO A 67 6.48 -10.88 7.09
C PRO A 67 8.00 -11.05 7.08
N ASN A 68 8.57 -11.40 8.24
CA ASN A 68 10.01 -11.62 8.40
C ASN A 68 10.59 -12.65 7.42
N GLN A 69 9.78 -13.61 6.94
CA GLN A 69 10.15 -14.68 6.02
C GLN A 69 10.55 -14.20 4.61
N ASP A 70 10.11 -13.00 4.23
CA ASP A 70 10.44 -12.38 2.93
C ASP A 70 11.79 -11.64 2.98
N TRP A 71 12.44 -11.60 4.15
CA TRP A 71 13.71 -10.93 4.39
C TRP A 71 14.86 -11.93 4.53
N GLU A 72 16.02 -11.64 3.94
CA GLU A 72 17.23 -12.47 4.03
C GLU A 72 17.77 -12.53 5.46
N LYS A 73 17.67 -11.41 6.19
CA LYS A 73 18.09 -11.30 7.59
C LYS A 73 17.02 -10.53 8.37
N TRP A 74 16.68 -11.06 9.55
CA TRP A 74 15.70 -10.46 10.44
C TRP A 74 16.18 -10.55 11.89
N GLU A 75 16.69 -9.47 12.43
CA GLU A 75 17.19 -9.38 13.80
C GLU A 75 16.51 -8.22 14.51
N ILE A 76 15.64 -8.50 15.44
CA ILE A 76 14.92 -7.54 16.26
C ILE A 76 15.41 -7.67 17.70
N LYS A 77 16.06 -6.62 18.21
CA LYS A 77 16.43 -6.53 19.64
C LYS A 77 15.27 -6.00 20.46
N ASN A 78 14.67 -4.88 20.00
CA ASN A 78 13.49 -4.26 20.61
C ASN A 78 12.48 -3.95 19.53
N ASN A 79 11.26 -4.45 19.70
CA ASN A 79 10.10 -4.08 18.86
C ASN A 79 9.81 -2.58 19.03
N GLY A 80 9.17 -1.99 18.02
CA GLY A 80 8.76 -0.60 18.15
C GLY A 80 8.40 0.05 16.83
N ASN A 81 8.39 1.38 16.87
CA ASN A 81 8.02 2.18 15.73
C ASN A 81 9.17 3.10 15.31
N PHE A 82 9.27 3.39 14.03
CA PHE A 82 10.11 4.43 13.48
C PHE A 82 9.38 5.14 12.35
N ALA A 83 9.56 6.44 12.23
CA ALA A 83 8.84 7.22 11.22
C ALA A 83 9.80 7.92 10.27
N LEU A 84 9.42 7.96 9.00
CA LEU A 84 10.22 8.51 7.92
C LEU A 84 9.39 9.47 7.06
N ARG A 85 10.06 10.50 6.56
CA ARG A 85 9.56 11.31 5.45
C ARG A 85 9.78 10.54 4.14
N LEU A 86 8.69 10.13 3.50
CA LEU A 86 8.74 9.17 2.40
C LEU A 86 9.32 9.75 1.11
N ASP A 87 9.14 11.03 0.83
CA ASP A 87 9.73 11.69 -0.34
C ASP A 87 11.26 11.56 -0.37
N GLN A 88 11.90 11.71 0.80
CA GLN A 88 13.34 11.55 0.96
C GLN A 88 13.75 10.09 0.90
N PHE A 89 13.01 9.22 1.55
CA PHE A 89 13.29 7.79 1.57
C PHE A 89 13.14 7.17 0.18
N CYS A 90 12.11 7.54 -0.58
CA CYS A 90 11.95 7.12 -1.98
C CYS A 90 13.11 7.55 -2.87
N LYS A 91 13.69 8.75 -2.68
CA LYS A 91 14.88 9.18 -3.43
C LYS A 91 16.07 8.26 -3.17
N VAL A 92 16.25 7.82 -1.91
CA VAL A 92 17.27 6.83 -1.55
C VAL A 92 17.02 5.50 -2.25
N LEU A 93 15.81 4.95 -2.13
CA LEU A 93 15.44 3.68 -2.75
C LEU A 93 15.56 3.73 -4.28
N ASN A 94 15.27 4.87 -4.92
CA ASN A 94 15.41 5.06 -6.36
C ASN A 94 16.89 5.10 -6.83
N SER A 95 17.82 5.43 -5.95
CA SER A 95 19.25 5.43 -6.26
C SER A 95 19.88 4.05 -6.23
N LEU A 96 19.17 3.04 -5.72
CA LEU A 96 19.66 1.67 -5.65
C LEU A 96 19.81 1.07 -7.06
N LYS A 97 20.88 0.35 -7.27
CA LYS A 97 21.04 -0.45 -8.49
C LYS A 97 20.12 -1.68 -8.45
N LYS A 98 19.69 -2.13 -9.60
CA LYS A 98 18.87 -3.36 -9.70
C LYS A 98 19.61 -4.54 -9.05
N LYS A 99 18.89 -5.29 -8.23
CA LYS A 99 19.40 -6.47 -7.50
C LYS A 99 20.53 -6.17 -6.52
N GLU A 100 20.70 -4.92 -6.08
CA GLU A 100 21.63 -4.56 -5.03
C GLU A 100 20.96 -4.79 -3.66
N SER A 101 21.61 -5.57 -2.79
CA SER A 101 21.03 -5.85 -1.47
C SER A 101 20.89 -4.57 -0.63
N LEU A 102 19.84 -4.52 0.16
CA LEU A 102 19.51 -3.40 1.06
C LEU A 102 19.51 -3.88 2.50
N SER A 103 20.30 -3.23 3.36
CA SER A 103 20.24 -3.43 4.80
C SER A 103 19.70 -2.18 5.47
N LEU A 104 18.78 -2.36 6.41
CA LEU A 104 18.21 -1.31 7.25
C LEU A 104 18.50 -1.65 8.71
N SER A 105 18.99 -0.70 9.49
CA SER A 105 19.20 -0.90 10.92
C SER A 105 19.03 0.39 11.69
N THR A 106 18.66 0.28 12.96
CA THR A 106 18.65 1.38 13.92
C THR A 106 18.97 0.88 15.32
N GLU A 107 19.61 1.74 16.12
CA GLU A 107 19.76 1.57 17.56
C GLU A 107 19.15 2.81 18.22
N GLY A 108 17.98 2.63 18.85
CA GLY A 108 17.28 3.73 19.51
C GLY A 108 16.37 4.57 18.63
N GLY A 109 16.09 4.17 17.38
CA GLY A 109 15.05 4.75 16.53
C GLY A 109 15.28 6.15 15.96
N SER A 110 16.29 6.90 16.39
CA SER A 110 16.50 8.30 15.95
C SER A 110 17.16 8.43 14.59
N ILE A 111 17.89 7.40 14.17
CA ILE A 111 18.59 7.35 12.87
C ILE A 111 18.37 5.97 12.27
N LEU A 112 17.88 5.97 11.04
CA LEU A 112 17.85 4.77 10.20
C LEU A 112 19.14 4.70 9.37
N HIS A 113 19.93 3.67 9.60
CA HIS A 113 21.11 3.35 8.82
C HIS A 113 20.71 2.52 7.62
N ILE A 114 21.01 3.01 6.43
CA ILE A 114 20.74 2.36 5.15
C ILE A 114 22.08 1.96 4.55
N LYS A 115 22.26 0.68 4.25
CA LYS A 115 23.50 0.16 3.69
C LYS A 115 23.22 -0.72 2.48
N THR A 116 23.98 -0.48 1.41
CA THR A 116 24.09 -1.34 0.24
C THR A 116 25.56 -1.69 0.01
N PRO A 117 25.92 -2.57 -0.91
CA PRO A 117 27.32 -2.84 -1.25
C PRO A 117 28.10 -1.61 -1.70
N SER A 118 27.42 -0.62 -2.31
CA SER A 118 28.04 0.57 -2.89
C SER A 118 27.84 1.86 -2.08
N MET A 119 26.93 1.88 -1.08
CA MET A 119 26.52 3.10 -0.38
C MET A 119 26.21 2.85 1.08
N GLN A 120 26.51 3.85 1.91
CA GLN A 120 25.99 3.95 3.28
C GLN A 120 25.37 5.33 3.45
N MET A 121 24.17 5.38 4.04
CA MET A 121 23.45 6.59 4.33
C MET A 121 22.76 6.52 5.69
N ASN A 122 22.69 7.65 6.37
CA ASN A 122 21.96 7.82 7.62
C ASN A 122 20.78 8.76 7.37
N VAL A 123 19.58 8.30 7.63
CA VAL A 123 18.36 9.08 7.54
C VAL A 123 17.84 9.35 8.94
N ARG A 124 17.62 10.61 9.28
CA ARG A 124 16.98 10.97 10.53
C ARG A 124 15.52 10.57 10.48
N THR A 125 15.05 9.89 11.50
CA THR A 125 13.64 9.61 11.72
C THR A 125 12.93 10.91 12.17
N ILE A 126 11.63 10.92 12.00
CA ILE A 126 10.75 11.97 12.55
C ILE A 126 9.99 11.42 13.75
N GLU A 127 9.29 12.28 14.47
CA GLU A 127 8.42 11.83 15.56
C GLU A 127 7.36 10.86 15.05
N THR A 128 7.18 9.74 15.76
CA THR A 128 6.16 8.77 15.43
C THR A 128 4.78 9.33 15.76
N SER A 129 3.89 9.31 14.77
CA SER A 129 2.47 9.61 15.02
C SER A 129 1.69 8.31 15.15
N SER A 130 1.00 8.12 16.26
CA SER A 130 0.00 7.05 16.38
C SER A 130 -1.32 7.56 15.81
N ILE A 131 -1.57 7.30 14.55
CA ILE A 131 -2.91 7.48 14.00
C ILE A 131 -3.67 6.19 14.26
N ASP A 132 -4.72 6.26 15.06
CA ASP A 132 -5.67 5.15 15.17
C ASP A 132 -6.41 5.03 13.85
N CYS A 133 -6.04 4.04 13.06
CA CYS A 133 -6.55 3.78 11.72
C CYS A 133 -7.08 2.35 11.65
N PRO A 134 -8.28 2.08 12.19
CA PRO A 134 -8.84 0.74 12.17
C PRO A 134 -9.20 0.31 10.75
N LEU A 135 -8.94 -0.96 10.43
CA LEU A 135 -9.38 -1.52 9.16
C LEU A 135 -10.91 -1.56 9.07
N PRO A 136 -11.49 -1.19 7.92
CA PRO A 136 -12.91 -1.33 7.69
C PRO A 136 -13.39 -2.78 7.84
N LYS A 137 -14.42 -3.01 8.65
CA LYS A 137 -15.06 -4.33 8.82
C LYS A 137 -16.20 -4.46 7.82
N ILE A 138 -15.88 -4.83 6.59
CA ILE A 138 -16.86 -4.91 5.49
C ILE A 138 -16.93 -6.35 5.00
N SER A 139 -18.16 -6.84 4.76
CA SER A 139 -18.38 -8.06 3.99
C SER A 139 -18.62 -7.70 2.53
N TYR A 140 -17.81 -8.24 1.65
CA TYR A 140 -17.87 -7.96 0.23
C TYR A 140 -18.74 -8.98 -0.51
N ASN A 141 -19.54 -8.50 -1.47
CA ASN A 141 -20.42 -9.33 -2.28
C ASN A 141 -19.82 -9.65 -3.66
N SER A 142 -18.86 -8.87 -4.10
CA SER A 142 -18.18 -9.06 -5.38
C SER A 142 -16.69 -9.09 -5.18
N LEU A 143 -16.05 -10.03 -5.87
CA LEU A 143 -14.61 -10.18 -5.97
C LEU A 143 -14.24 -10.43 -7.43
N PHE A 144 -13.20 -9.77 -7.90
CA PHE A 144 -12.53 -10.15 -9.13
C PHE A 144 -11.02 -9.90 -9.03
N SER A 145 -10.25 -10.72 -9.76
CA SER A 145 -8.80 -10.58 -9.86
C SER A 145 -8.43 -10.24 -11.30
N ILE A 146 -7.62 -9.19 -11.45
CA ILE A 146 -7.25 -8.61 -12.74
C ILE A 146 -5.74 -8.37 -12.84
N SER A 147 -5.18 -8.52 -14.04
CA SER A 147 -3.81 -8.09 -14.33
C SER A 147 -3.65 -6.58 -14.09
N GLY A 148 -2.63 -6.18 -13.34
CA GLY A 148 -2.40 -4.76 -13.03
C GLY A 148 -2.06 -3.91 -14.25
N ASN A 149 -1.41 -4.49 -15.27
CA ASN A 149 -1.20 -3.78 -16.54
C ASN A 149 -2.52 -3.49 -17.25
N GLU A 150 -3.46 -4.43 -17.23
CA GLU A 150 -4.79 -4.24 -17.80
C GLU A 150 -5.62 -3.24 -17.01
N LEU A 151 -5.61 -3.34 -15.67
CA LEU A 151 -6.26 -2.35 -14.80
C LEU A 151 -5.71 -0.94 -15.06
N SER A 152 -4.38 -0.80 -15.21
CA SER A 152 -3.74 0.47 -15.56
C SER A 152 -4.19 0.99 -16.92
N ARG A 153 -4.40 0.11 -17.90
CA ARG A 153 -4.92 0.47 -19.23
C ARG A 153 -6.35 0.98 -19.13
N ILE A 154 -7.21 0.25 -18.41
CA ILE A 154 -8.62 0.60 -18.20
C ILE A 154 -8.72 1.97 -17.51
N ILE A 155 -7.98 2.19 -16.42
CA ILE A 155 -7.96 3.46 -15.68
C ILE A 155 -7.62 4.62 -16.63
N LYS A 156 -6.58 4.50 -17.46
CA LYS A 156 -6.18 5.54 -18.41
C LYS A 156 -7.25 5.81 -19.48
N GLN A 157 -7.93 4.77 -19.94
CA GLN A 157 -9.02 4.93 -20.93
C GLN A 157 -10.22 5.65 -20.31
N VAL A 158 -10.62 5.29 -19.07
CA VAL A 158 -11.71 5.98 -18.39
C VAL A 158 -11.33 7.42 -18.05
N GLN A 159 -10.07 7.65 -17.64
CA GLN A 159 -9.55 8.97 -17.30
C GLN A 159 -9.56 9.96 -18.48
N SER A 160 -9.59 9.47 -19.73
CA SER A 160 -9.69 10.34 -20.91
C SER A 160 -11.02 11.10 -21.00
N VAL A 161 -12.06 10.64 -20.30
CA VAL A 161 -13.41 11.23 -20.34
C VAL A 161 -13.98 11.56 -18.96
N SER A 162 -13.47 10.98 -17.88
CA SER A 162 -14.03 11.11 -16.53
C SER A 162 -12.95 11.14 -15.45
N GLU A 163 -13.22 11.80 -14.33
CA GLU A 163 -12.42 11.76 -13.11
C GLU A 163 -12.77 10.56 -12.22
N TYR A 164 -13.86 9.86 -12.54
CA TYR A 164 -14.39 8.76 -11.75
C TYR A 164 -14.61 7.53 -12.64
N ILE A 165 -14.48 6.38 -12.02
CA ILE A 165 -14.77 5.09 -12.64
C ILE A 165 -15.95 4.43 -11.93
N LYS A 166 -16.94 4.03 -12.72
CA LYS A 166 -18.03 3.17 -12.28
C LYS A 166 -17.63 1.73 -12.56
N ILE A 167 -17.73 0.87 -11.57
CA ILE A 167 -17.47 -0.55 -11.66
C ILE A 167 -18.78 -1.29 -11.37
N VAL A 168 -19.17 -2.18 -12.29
CA VAL A 168 -20.33 -3.04 -12.16
C VAL A 168 -19.88 -4.50 -12.32
N THR A 169 -20.14 -5.33 -11.33
CA THR A 169 -19.89 -6.77 -11.42
C THR A 169 -21.21 -7.52 -11.55
N LEU A 170 -21.33 -8.27 -12.62
CA LEU A 170 -22.42 -9.20 -12.89
C LEU A 170 -21.88 -10.63 -12.82
N ASP A 171 -22.74 -11.65 -12.94
CA ASP A 171 -22.35 -13.06 -12.76
C ASP A 171 -21.06 -13.46 -13.49
N ARG A 172 -20.88 -13.02 -14.73
CA ARG A 172 -19.75 -13.41 -15.58
C ARG A 172 -19.02 -12.23 -16.22
N LEU A 173 -19.31 -11.01 -15.79
CA LEU A 173 -18.86 -9.78 -16.43
C LEU A 173 -18.45 -8.75 -15.39
N VAL A 174 -17.31 -8.11 -15.62
CA VAL A 174 -16.94 -6.86 -14.96
C VAL A 174 -16.96 -5.74 -15.98
N GLU A 175 -17.82 -4.75 -15.76
CA GLU A 175 -17.93 -3.55 -16.56
C GLU A 175 -17.23 -2.39 -15.87
N PHE A 176 -16.40 -1.69 -16.59
CA PHE A 176 -15.78 -0.43 -16.21
C PHE A 176 -16.29 0.68 -17.11
N SER A 177 -16.77 1.77 -16.52
CA SER A 177 -17.29 2.88 -17.32
C SER A 177 -16.99 4.22 -16.68
N GLY A 178 -16.97 5.26 -17.52
CA GLY A 178 -16.88 6.65 -17.13
C GLY A 178 -17.64 7.54 -18.09
N ARG A 179 -18.16 8.64 -17.59
CA ARG A 179 -18.88 9.65 -18.37
C ARG A 179 -18.47 11.04 -17.94
N GLY A 180 -18.24 11.90 -18.89
CA GLY A 180 -17.94 13.32 -18.71
C GLY A 180 -18.50 14.16 -19.83
N ASP A 181 -18.18 15.43 -19.86
CA ASP A 181 -18.71 16.39 -20.85
C ASP A 181 -18.29 16.06 -22.29
N ASN A 182 -17.13 15.42 -22.45
CA ASN A 182 -16.55 15.12 -23.76
C ASN A 182 -16.89 13.71 -24.28
N GLY A 183 -17.73 12.95 -23.58
CA GLY A 183 -18.14 11.61 -24.00
C GLY A 183 -18.20 10.61 -22.86
N ASP A 184 -18.35 9.35 -23.24
CA ASP A 184 -18.39 8.20 -22.35
C ASP A 184 -17.50 7.07 -22.86
N VAL A 185 -17.08 6.21 -21.95
CA VAL A 185 -16.34 4.99 -22.25
C VAL A 185 -16.91 3.84 -21.43
N LYS A 186 -16.97 2.67 -22.05
CA LYS A 186 -17.41 1.44 -21.45
C LYS A 186 -16.50 0.30 -21.87
N ILE A 187 -15.97 -0.45 -20.91
CA ILE A 187 -15.05 -1.56 -21.11
C ILE A 187 -15.60 -2.77 -20.36
N ASN A 188 -15.74 -3.87 -21.04
CA ASN A 188 -16.25 -5.11 -20.49
C ASN A 188 -15.14 -6.16 -20.49
N LEU A 189 -14.98 -6.84 -19.35
CA LEU A 189 -14.17 -8.06 -19.23
C LEU A 189 -15.10 -9.22 -18.87
N GLU A 190 -15.13 -10.26 -19.69
CA GLU A 190 -15.95 -11.44 -19.47
C GLU A 190 -15.14 -12.57 -18.81
N LYS A 191 -15.80 -13.46 -18.10
CA LYS A 191 -15.19 -14.68 -17.56
C LYS A 191 -14.58 -15.51 -18.70
N GLY A 192 -13.27 -15.70 -18.65
CA GLY A 192 -12.46 -16.32 -19.71
C GLY A 192 -11.58 -15.34 -20.48
N ASP A 193 -11.74 -14.03 -20.26
CA ASP A 193 -10.78 -13.04 -20.73
C ASP A 193 -9.41 -13.30 -20.07
N PRO A 194 -8.30 -13.29 -20.83
CA PRO A 194 -6.97 -13.60 -20.30
C PRO A 194 -6.48 -12.62 -19.22
N TYR A 195 -7.08 -11.45 -19.12
CA TYR A 195 -6.73 -10.42 -18.13
C TYR A 195 -7.61 -10.48 -16.88
N LEU A 196 -8.79 -11.11 -16.94
CA LEU A 196 -9.68 -11.36 -15.81
C LEU A 196 -9.41 -12.76 -15.25
N ILE A 197 -8.58 -12.82 -14.20
CA ILE A 197 -8.05 -14.07 -13.66
C ILE A 197 -9.11 -14.83 -12.87
N GLU A 198 -9.91 -14.08 -12.12
CA GLU A 198 -10.98 -14.61 -11.26
C GLU A 198 -12.16 -13.67 -11.25
N ILE A 199 -13.35 -14.22 -11.11
CA ILE A 199 -14.58 -13.48 -10.79
C ILE A 199 -15.45 -14.37 -9.91
N ASP A 200 -15.78 -13.86 -8.72
CA ASP A 200 -16.74 -14.45 -7.78
C ASP A 200 -17.73 -13.36 -7.35
N ASN A 201 -18.99 -13.61 -7.57
CA ASN A 201 -20.02 -12.61 -7.38
C ASN A 201 -21.24 -13.24 -6.71
N ARG A 202 -21.46 -12.89 -5.44
CA ARG A 202 -22.63 -13.34 -4.67
C ARG A 202 -23.89 -12.56 -5.03
N GLU A 203 -23.69 -11.26 -5.30
CA GLU A 203 -24.73 -10.33 -5.72
C GLU A 203 -24.15 -9.32 -6.67
N SER A 204 -24.94 -8.87 -7.63
CA SER A 204 -24.58 -7.76 -8.52
C SER A 204 -24.19 -6.54 -7.68
N SER A 205 -22.99 -6.03 -7.89
CA SER A 205 -22.47 -4.87 -7.18
C SER A 205 -22.16 -3.74 -8.15
N GLU A 206 -22.44 -2.52 -7.72
CA GLU A 206 -22.21 -1.29 -8.45
C GLU A 206 -21.66 -0.22 -7.50
N ALA A 207 -20.55 0.40 -7.88
CA ALA A 207 -20.00 1.54 -7.12
C ALA A 207 -19.15 2.44 -8.01
N VAL A 208 -18.97 3.69 -7.56
CA VAL A 208 -18.18 4.72 -8.28
C VAL A 208 -17.01 5.12 -7.40
N TYR A 209 -15.79 5.21 -7.99
CA TYR A 209 -14.57 5.52 -7.27
C TYR A 209 -13.75 6.59 -7.99
N SER A 210 -12.89 7.29 -7.24
CA SER A 210 -11.95 8.25 -7.81
C SER A 210 -10.83 7.55 -8.59
N LEU A 211 -10.61 7.99 -9.84
CA LEU A 211 -9.53 7.50 -10.68
C LEU A 211 -8.16 7.98 -10.21
N GLU A 212 -8.08 9.17 -9.61
CA GLU A 212 -6.85 9.71 -9.06
C GLU A 212 -6.25 8.77 -8.02
N TYR A 213 -7.03 8.35 -7.03
CA TYR A 213 -6.58 7.42 -5.98
C TYR A 213 -6.24 6.03 -6.53
N LEU A 214 -7.06 5.50 -7.45
CA LEU A 214 -6.77 4.21 -8.07
C LEU A 214 -5.48 4.25 -8.87
N GLN A 215 -5.25 5.31 -9.63
CA GLN A 215 -4.02 5.49 -10.39
C GLN A 215 -2.80 5.60 -9.47
N ALA A 216 -2.89 6.38 -8.39
CA ALA A 216 -1.83 6.55 -7.41
C ALA A 216 -1.40 5.18 -6.84
N PHE A 217 -2.36 4.37 -6.39
CA PHE A 217 -2.07 3.06 -5.80
C PHE A 217 -1.42 2.08 -6.78
N ILE A 218 -1.94 1.94 -8.01
CA ILE A 218 -1.43 0.95 -8.97
C ILE A 218 -0.16 1.40 -9.70
N LYS A 219 0.19 2.67 -9.65
CA LYS A 219 1.29 3.28 -10.43
C LYS A 219 2.61 2.53 -10.30
N HIS A 220 2.96 2.10 -9.10
CA HIS A 220 4.22 1.44 -8.79
C HIS A 220 4.12 -0.08 -8.69
N THR A 221 2.92 -0.63 -8.68
CA THR A 221 2.65 -2.06 -8.43
C THR A 221 1.94 -2.77 -9.59
N LYS A 222 1.77 -2.10 -10.74
CA LYS A 222 1.02 -2.58 -11.91
C LYS A 222 1.54 -3.86 -12.58
N SER A 223 2.77 -4.30 -12.23
CA SER A 223 3.33 -5.57 -12.69
C SER A 223 2.70 -6.80 -12.02
N HIS A 224 1.96 -6.57 -10.93
CA HIS A 224 1.31 -7.63 -10.14
C HIS A 224 -0.16 -7.81 -10.50
N VAL A 225 -0.76 -8.84 -9.92
CA VAL A 225 -2.21 -9.08 -9.98
C VAL A 225 -2.89 -8.35 -8.83
N PHE A 226 -4.05 -7.78 -9.11
CA PHE A 226 -4.89 -7.14 -8.10
C PHE A 226 -6.16 -7.96 -7.88
N THR A 227 -6.44 -8.25 -6.62
CA THR A 227 -7.74 -8.77 -6.18
C THR A 227 -8.55 -7.61 -5.64
N ILE A 228 -9.68 -7.35 -6.26
CA ILE A 228 -10.57 -6.22 -5.95
C ILE A 228 -11.86 -6.79 -5.36
N GLU A 229 -12.19 -6.32 -4.17
CA GLU A 229 -13.42 -6.69 -3.47
C GLU A 229 -14.22 -5.43 -3.17
N TYR A 230 -15.50 -5.47 -3.44
CA TYR A 230 -16.40 -4.37 -3.13
C TYR A 230 -17.86 -4.81 -3.02
N SER A 231 -18.68 -3.92 -2.55
CA SER A 231 -20.14 -4.06 -2.49
C SER A 231 -20.79 -2.74 -2.91
N LYS A 232 -22.07 -2.80 -3.20
CA LYS A 232 -22.84 -1.62 -3.63
C LYS A 232 -22.67 -0.45 -2.66
N LYS A 233 -22.13 0.68 -3.16
CA LYS A 233 -21.94 1.93 -2.41
C LYS A 233 -21.07 1.76 -1.14
N MET A 234 -20.17 0.79 -1.10
CA MET A 234 -19.26 0.54 0.02
C MET A 234 -17.81 0.83 -0.37
N PRO A 235 -16.92 1.08 0.59
CA PRO A 235 -15.49 1.13 0.32
C PRO A 235 -15.02 -0.16 -0.35
N MET A 236 -14.18 -0.03 -1.38
CA MET A 236 -13.50 -1.18 -1.97
C MET A 236 -12.26 -1.55 -1.19
N ARG A 237 -11.86 -2.81 -1.27
CA ARG A 237 -10.54 -3.30 -0.90
C ARG A 237 -9.82 -3.80 -2.15
N ILE A 238 -8.59 -3.38 -2.33
CA ILE A 238 -7.70 -3.88 -3.36
C ILE A 238 -6.52 -4.54 -2.65
N GLU A 239 -6.23 -5.79 -2.97
CA GLU A 239 -5.05 -6.51 -2.48
C GLU A 239 -4.11 -6.77 -3.63
N THR A 240 -2.81 -6.56 -3.42
CA THR A 240 -1.75 -7.05 -4.30
C THR A 240 -0.65 -7.70 -3.48
N LYS A 241 -0.13 -8.83 -4.00
CA LYS A 241 1.06 -9.49 -3.46
C LYS A 241 2.26 -9.00 -4.24
N LEU A 242 3.25 -8.44 -3.53
CA LEU A 242 4.46 -7.90 -4.15
C LEU A 242 5.61 -8.90 -4.18
N ASP A 243 5.66 -9.80 -3.20
CA ASP A 243 6.56 -10.93 -3.11
C ASP A 243 5.83 -12.06 -2.36
N HIS A 244 6.51 -13.16 -2.04
CA HIS A 244 5.93 -14.40 -1.52
C HIS A 244 4.80 -14.19 -0.50
N ASN A 245 5.02 -13.42 0.55
CA ASN A 245 4.02 -13.15 1.59
C ASN A 245 3.75 -11.67 1.82
N THR A 246 4.59 -10.76 1.27
CA THR A 246 4.40 -9.32 1.39
C THR A 246 3.20 -8.88 0.58
N ARG A 247 2.28 -8.18 1.25
CA ARG A 247 1.00 -7.72 0.69
C ARG A 247 0.79 -6.25 0.97
N VAL A 248 0.14 -5.59 0.02
CA VAL A 248 -0.39 -4.25 0.22
C VAL A 248 -1.89 -4.29 0.00
N HIS A 249 -2.62 -3.76 0.98
CA HIS A 249 -4.06 -3.54 0.88
C HIS A 249 -4.32 -2.05 0.70
N PHE A 250 -5.24 -1.75 -0.17
CA PHE A 250 -5.69 -0.40 -0.41
C PHE A 250 -7.21 -0.36 -0.25
N TYR A 251 -7.69 0.59 0.54
CA TYR A 251 -9.12 0.79 0.78
C TYR A 251 -9.50 2.16 0.24
N LEU A 252 -10.55 2.23 -0.54
CA LEU A 252 -11.01 3.47 -1.17
C LEU A 252 -12.51 3.66 -0.92
N ALA A 253 -12.86 4.78 -0.34
CA ALA A 253 -14.25 5.16 -0.15
C ALA A 253 -14.95 5.36 -1.51
N PRO A 254 -16.21 4.95 -1.66
CA PRO A 254 -16.97 5.21 -2.87
C PRO A 254 -17.37 6.69 -2.95
N ARG A 255 -17.55 7.19 -4.16
CA ARG A 255 -18.25 8.44 -4.38
C ARG A 255 -19.74 8.26 -4.14
N VAL A 256 -20.32 9.13 -3.34
CA VAL A 256 -21.77 9.21 -3.17
C VAL A 256 -22.33 10.04 -4.33
N GLU A 257 -23.07 9.41 -5.24
CA GLU A 257 -23.85 10.12 -6.25
C GLU A 257 -25.14 10.63 -5.57
N ASN A 258 -25.32 11.94 -5.56
CA ASN A 258 -26.55 12.60 -5.10
C ASN A 258 -27.65 12.50 -6.14
#